data_e17ea5139eeed69dba8a6c3619ff16a6
#
_entry.id   e17ea5139eeed69dba8a6c3619ff16a6
#
_cell.length_a   1.000
_cell.length_b   1.000
_cell.length_c   1.000
_cell.angle_alpha   90.00
_cell.angle_beta   90.00
_cell.angle_gamma   90.00
#
_symmetry.space_group_name_H-M   'P 1'
#
loop_
_entity.id
_entity.type
_entity.pdbx_description
1 polymer ?
#
loop_
_entity_poly.entity_id
_entity_poly.type
_entity_poly.pdbx_seq_one_letter_code
_entity_poly.pdbx_strand_id
1 'polypeptide(L)'
;MITSRAEYRLLLRQDNADLRLTDIGHEIGLIDEARYQVFCEKRRLIREEIKRLESITVGAGKKIQTFLESVESTPLKTAATLADLIRRPELSYERIAPIDEERKELPLDVIEQINIELKYEGYIKRQQQQVEHFKKLERRQIPSDIDYDAIGNLRREARQKLNAIRPASVGQASRISGVSPADISVLLIYLGK
;
A
#
# COMPACT_ATOMS: atom_id res chain seq x y z
N MET A 1 16.50 5.97 -9.59
CA MET A 1 15.56 6.95 -8.96
C MET A 1 15.98 7.13 -7.51
N ILE A 2 16.21 8.37 -7.06
CA ILE A 2 16.59 8.62 -5.65
C ILE A 2 15.35 8.45 -4.78
N THR A 3 15.24 7.29 -4.14
CA THR A 3 14.09 6.91 -3.32
C THR A 3 13.84 7.80 -2.10
N SER A 4 14.87 8.53 -1.64
CA SER A 4 14.77 9.47 -0.51
C SER A 4 13.83 10.66 -0.76
N ARG A 5 13.53 10.97 -2.03
CA ARG A 5 12.62 12.06 -2.43
C ARG A 5 11.22 11.55 -2.82
N ALA A 6 10.97 10.26 -2.82
CA ALA A 6 9.66 9.70 -3.13
C ALA A 6 8.79 9.65 -1.87
N GLU A 7 7.70 10.42 -1.86
CA GLU A 7 6.78 10.50 -0.72
C GLU A 7 6.08 9.15 -0.46
N TYR A 8 5.71 8.42 -1.52
CA TYR A 8 5.01 7.12 -1.41
C TYR A 8 5.86 5.98 -1.97
N ARG A 9 7.09 5.83 -1.47
CA ARG A 9 8.09 4.90 -2.00
C ARG A 9 7.69 3.43 -1.98
N LEU A 10 6.78 3.01 -1.07
CA LEU A 10 6.28 1.63 -1.03
C LEU A 10 5.24 1.35 -2.13
N LEU A 11 4.60 2.38 -2.68
CA LEU A 11 3.70 2.27 -3.81
C LEU A 11 4.43 2.48 -5.15
N LEU A 12 5.51 3.26 -5.15
CA LEU A 12 6.28 3.65 -6.35
C LEU A 12 7.58 2.84 -6.44
N ARG A 13 7.46 1.52 -6.49
CA ARG A 13 8.59 0.61 -6.60
C ARG A 13 8.90 0.31 -8.07
N GLN A 14 10.13 -0.17 -8.33
CA GLN A 14 10.54 -0.61 -9.65
C GLN A 14 9.85 -1.93 -10.03
N ASP A 15 9.76 -2.87 -9.08
CA ASP A 15 9.15 -4.19 -9.27
C ASP A 15 7.69 -4.16 -9.68
N ASN A 16 6.94 -3.12 -9.31
CA ASN A 16 5.53 -2.97 -9.66
C ASN A 16 5.26 -1.90 -10.72
N ALA A 17 6.29 -1.44 -11.42
CA ALA A 17 6.12 -0.38 -12.42
C ALA A 17 5.21 -0.83 -13.58
N ASP A 18 5.34 -2.07 -14.01
CA ASP A 18 4.47 -2.67 -15.01
C ASP A 18 3.01 -2.75 -14.53
N LEU A 19 2.76 -3.20 -13.29
CA LEU A 19 1.41 -3.29 -12.71
C LEU A 19 0.71 -1.92 -12.57
N ARG A 20 1.47 -0.83 -12.52
CA ARG A 20 0.92 0.54 -12.41
C ARG A 20 0.76 1.26 -13.75
N LEU A 21 1.61 0.98 -14.71
CA LEU A 21 1.77 1.82 -15.90
C LEU A 21 1.37 1.14 -17.21
N THR A 22 1.35 -0.21 -17.27
CA THR A 22 1.11 -0.92 -18.54
C THR A 22 -0.31 -0.69 -19.06
N ASP A 23 -1.33 -0.65 -18.21
CA ASP A 23 -2.71 -0.34 -18.65
C ASP A 23 -2.76 1.04 -19.31
N ILE A 24 -2.15 2.06 -18.70
CA ILE A 24 -2.09 3.43 -19.22
C ILE A 24 -1.29 3.45 -20.53
N GLY A 25 -0.13 2.77 -20.56
CA GLY A 25 0.71 2.70 -21.75
C GLY A 25 0.03 2.05 -22.94
N HIS A 26 -0.81 1.04 -22.70
CA HIS A 26 -1.62 0.39 -23.71
C HIS A 26 -2.76 1.33 -24.21
N GLU A 27 -3.47 1.96 -23.29
CA GLU A 27 -4.57 2.90 -23.60
C GLU A 27 -4.12 4.05 -24.52
N ILE A 28 -2.92 4.58 -24.31
CA ILE A 28 -2.36 5.69 -25.12
C ILE A 28 -1.52 5.19 -26.32
N GLY A 29 -1.50 3.88 -26.60
CA GLY A 29 -0.86 3.31 -27.77
C GLY A 29 0.67 3.16 -27.69
N LEU A 30 1.29 3.27 -26.51
CA LEU A 30 2.73 3.07 -26.31
C LEU A 30 3.12 1.58 -26.15
N ILE A 31 2.16 0.74 -25.79
CA ILE A 31 2.35 -0.70 -25.59
C ILE A 31 1.44 -1.44 -26.58
N ASP A 32 2.03 -2.32 -27.38
CA ASP A 32 1.29 -3.15 -28.32
C ASP A 32 0.47 -4.24 -27.63
N GLU A 33 -0.48 -4.83 -28.37
CA GLU A 33 -1.39 -5.86 -27.88
C GLU A 33 -0.66 -7.11 -27.37
N ALA A 34 0.40 -7.55 -28.05
CA ALA A 34 1.13 -8.76 -27.68
C ALA A 34 1.79 -8.60 -26.30
N ARG A 35 2.44 -7.46 -26.04
CA ARG A 35 3.03 -7.13 -24.74
C ARG A 35 1.97 -6.95 -23.67
N TYR A 36 0.84 -6.36 -24.03
CA TYR A 36 -0.28 -6.17 -23.09
C TYR A 36 -0.87 -7.51 -22.65
N GLN A 37 -1.02 -8.48 -23.54
CA GLN A 37 -1.49 -9.83 -23.20
C GLN A 37 -0.54 -10.56 -22.25
N VAL A 38 0.77 -10.46 -22.45
CA VAL A 38 1.77 -11.02 -21.52
C VAL A 38 1.64 -10.39 -20.13
N PHE A 39 1.46 -9.09 -20.06
CA PHE A 39 1.23 -8.39 -18.80
C PHE A 39 -0.08 -8.81 -18.13
N CYS A 40 -1.17 -8.93 -18.87
CA CYS A 40 -2.45 -9.38 -18.34
C CYS A 40 -2.36 -10.78 -17.75
N GLU A 41 -1.64 -11.69 -18.41
CA GLU A 41 -1.40 -13.06 -17.94
C GLU A 41 -0.57 -13.05 -16.64
N LYS A 42 0.54 -12.28 -16.58
CA LYS A 42 1.33 -12.11 -15.35
C LYS A 42 0.44 -11.63 -14.19
N ARG A 43 -0.34 -10.58 -14.41
CA ARG A 43 -1.25 -10.01 -13.42
C ARG A 43 -2.32 -11.02 -12.95
N ARG A 44 -2.84 -11.82 -13.88
CA ARG A 44 -3.80 -12.90 -13.58
C ARG A 44 -3.18 -13.95 -12.68
N LEU A 45 -1.99 -14.46 -13.07
CA LEU A 45 -1.26 -15.49 -12.31
C LEU A 45 -0.96 -15.03 -10.88
N ILE A 46 -0.48 -13.81 -10.67
CA ILE A 46 -0.22 -13.25 -9.35
C ILE A 46 -1.49 -13.26 -8.49
N ARG A 47 -2.60 -12.74 -9.02
CA ARG A 47 -3.87 -12.66 -8.27
C ARG A 47 -4.46 -14.01 -7.91
N GLU A 48 -4.47 -14.93 -8.86
CA GLU A 48 -5.00 -16.27 -8.65
C GLU A 48 -4.19 -17.04 -7.62
N GLU A 49 -2.85 -16.92 -7.68
CA GLU A 49 -1.98 -17.63 -6.77
C GLU A 49 -2.04 -17.06 -5.35
N ILE A 50 -2.06 -15.75 -5.18
CA ILE A 50 -2.25 -15.14 -3.86
C ILE A 50 -3.59 -15.60 -3.25
N LYS A 51 -4.67 -15.58 -4.04
CA LYS A 51 -5.98 -16.07 -3.59
C LYS A 51 -5.95 -17.55 -3.18
N ARG A 52 -5.23 -18.41 -3.95
CA ARG A 52 -5.04 -19.82 -3.59
C ARG A 52 -4.30 -19.95 -2.27
N LEU A 53 -3.17 -19.25 -2.11
CA LEU A 53 -2.36 -19.28 -0.88
C LEU A 53 -3.13 -18.79 0.36
N GLU A 54 -4.04 -17.84 0.19
CA GLU A 54 -4.92 -17.35 1.26
C GLU A 54 -6.05 -18.34 1.61
N SER A 55 -6.45 -19.19 0.67
CA SER A 55 -7.51 -20.19 0.88
C SER A 55 -7.01 -21.49 1.52
N ILE A 56 -5.75 -21.86 1.33
CA ILE A 56 -5.18 -23.10 1.85
C ILE A 56 -4.70 -22.90 3.28
N THR A 57 -5.33 -23.63 4.20
CA THR A 57 -4.98 -23.59 5.63
C THR A 57 -4.22 -24.83 6.03
N VAL A 58 -3.09 -24.64 6.69
CA VAL A 58 -2.27 -25.72 7.27
C VAL A 58 -2.42 -25.74 8.79
N GLY A 59 -2.64 -26.93 9.34
CA GLY A 59 -2.74 -27.14 10.79
C GLY A 59 -1.38 -27.26 11.46
N ALA A 60 -1.36 -27.15 12.80
CA ALA A 60 -0.15 -27.32 13.63
C ALA A 60 0.30 -28.79 13.78
N GLY A 61 0.11 -29.63 12.76
CA GLY A 61 0.49 -31.04 12.78
C GLY A 61 2.00 -31.25 12.74
N LYS A 62 2.45 -32.49 13.10
CA LYS A 62 3.88 -32.82 13.21
C LYS A 62 4.69 -32.50 11.94
N LYS A 63 4.16 -32.83 10.74
CA LYS A 63 4.80 -32.51 9.43
C LYS A 63 5.15 -31.03 9.32
N ILE A 64 4.18 -30.16 9.63
CA ILE A 64 4.34 -28.72 9.54
C ILE A 64 5.31 -28.18 10.60
N GLN A 65 5.23 -28.67 11.83
CA GLN A 65 6.15 -28.25 12.90
C GLN A 65 7.60 -28.63 12.58
N THR A 66 7.84 -29.86 12.13
CA THR A 66 9.18 -30.30 11.71
C THR A 66 9.71 -29.45 10.55
N PHE A 67 8.87 -29.10 9.57
CA PHE A 67 9.25 -28.20 8.51
C PHE A 67 9.64 -26.83 9.06
N LEU A 68 8.81 -26.23 9.92
CA LEU A 68 9.09 -24.91 10.50
C LEU A 68 10.37 -24.89 11.33
N GLU A 69 10.63 -25.95 12.11
CA GLU A 69 11.89 -26.12 12.83
C GLU A 69 13.09 -26.19 11.88
N SER A 70 12.98 -26.91 10.76
CA SER A 70 14.06 -27.04 9.77
C SER A 70 14.46 -25.73 9.08
N VAL A 71 13.57 -24.77 9.07
CA VAL A 71 13.79 -23.41 8.48
C VAL A 71 13.92 -22.34 9.55
N GLU A 72 14.10 -22.72 10.81
CA GLU A 72 14.26 -21.83 11.97
C GLU A 72 13.08 -20.84 12.15
N SER A 73 11.87 -21.27 11.75
CA SER A 73 10.66 -20.47 11.89
C SER A 73 9.89 -20.83 13.17
N THR A 74 9.17 -19.86 13.72
CA THR A 74 8.36 -20.05 14.91
C THR A 74 7.27 -21.11 14.71
N PRO A 75 7.13 -22.10 15.61
CA PRO A 75 6.08 -23.10 15.55
C PRO A 75 4.66 -22.50 15.47
N LEU A 76 3.75 -23.19 14.78
CA LEU A 76 2.34 -22.80 14.76
C LEU A 76 1.65 -23.22 16.06
N LYS A 77 0.92 -22.29 16.69
CA LYS A 77 0.02 -22.57 17.82
C LYS A 77 -1.40 -22.90 17.34
N THR A 78 -1.80 -22.32 16.24
CA THR A 78 -3.11 -22.50 15.59
C THR A 78 -2.90 -22.70 14.10
N ALA A 79 -3.95 -23.12 13.38
CA ALA A 79 -3.91 -23.19 11.93
C ALA A 79 -3.63 -21.80 11.31
N ALA A 80 -2.87 -21.80 10.23
CA ALA A 80 -2.51 -20.59 9.47
C ALA A 80 -2.63 -20.87 7.98
N THR A 81 -2.82 -19.82 7.16
CA THR A 81 -2.81 -19.97 5.71
C THR A 81 -1.38 -20.07 5.17
N LEU A 82 -1.21 -20.62 3.96
CA LEU A 82 0.09 -20.58 3.28
C LEU A 82 0.57 -19.14 3.08
N ALA A 83 -0.34 -18.22 2.79
CA ALA A 83 -0.03 -16.80 2.71
C ALA A 83 0.51 -16.25 4.03
N ASP A 84 -0.07 -16.62 5.19
CA ASP A 84 0.43 -16.21 6.51
C ASP A 84 1.86 -16.72 6.79
N LEU A 85 2.17 -17.91 6.28
CA LEU A 85 3.53 -18.42 6.39
C LEU A 85 4.51 -17.61 5.52
N ILE A 86 4.16 -17.30 4.27
CA ILE A 86 5.02 -16.48 3.39
C ILE A 86 5.24 -15.06 3.95
N ARG A 87 4.28 -14.51 4.71
CA ARG A 87 4.44 -13.20 5.38
C ARG A 87 5.56 -13.18 6.41
N ARG A 88 6.03 -14.35 6.88
CA ARG A 88 7.17 -14.45 7.81
C ARG A 88 8.47 -14.11 7.08
N PRO A 89 9.43 -13.38 7.70
CA PRO A 89 10.68 -12.97 7.05
C PRO A 89 11.50 -14.14 6.48
N GLU A 90 11.56 -15.24 7.23
CA GLU A 90 12.35 -16.44 6.91
C GLU A 90 11.72 -17.33 5.84
N LEU A 91 10.44 -17.16 5.51
CA LEU A 91 9.73 -18.00 4.54
C LEU A 91 9.50 -17.25 3.23
N SER A 92 9.37 -18.00 2.14
CA SER A 92 9.03 -17.48 0.81
C SER A 92 8.20 -18.52 0.05
N TYR A 93 7.65 -18.15 -1.09
CA TYR A 93 6.91 -19.06 -1.97
C TYR A 93 7.72 -20.33 -2.31
N GLU A 94 9.03 -20.17 -2.54
CA GLU A 94 9.92 -21.28 -2.87
C GLU A 94 10.18 -22.14 -1.63
N ARG A 95 10.38 -21.53 -0.47
CA ARG A 95 10.69 -22.25 0.77
C ARG A 95 9.53 -23.07 1.31
N ILE A 96 8.29 -22.67 1.07
CA ILE A 96 7.12 -23.43 1.52
C ILE A 96 6.78 -24.62 0.62
N ALA A 97 7.49 -24.84 -0.50
CA ALA A 97 7.24 -25.93 -1.43
C ALA A 97 7.06 -27.32 -0.78
N PRO A 98 7.81 -27.72 0.29
CA PRO A 98 7.63 -29.03 0.93
C PRO A 98 6.29 -29.23 1.62
N ILE A 99 5.55 -28.16 1.88
CA ILE A 99 4.26 -28.18 2.58
C ILE A 99 3.09 -27.73 1.71
N ASP A 100 3.33 -27.27 0.49
CA ASP A 100 2.33 -26.87 -0.50
C ASP A 100 2.20 -27.95 -1.57
N GLU A 101 1.33 -28.93 -1.34
CA GLU A 101 1.12 -30.09 -2.22
C GLU A 101 0.49 -29.69 -3.58
N GLU A 102 -0.20 -28.54 -3.65
CA GLU A 102 -0.84 -28.02 -4.86
C GLU A 102 -0.02 -26.89 -5.51
N ARG A 103 1.26 -26.78 -5.15
CA ARG A 103 2.13 -25.73 -5.65
C ARG A 103 2.20 -25.73 -7.19
N LYS A 104 2.02 -24.55 -7.78
CA LYS A 104 2.13 -24.34 -9.21
C LYS A 104 3.54 -23.96 -9.63
N GLU A 105 3.95 -24.42 -10.81
CA GLU A 105 5.13 -23.88 -11.49
C GLU A 105 4.76 -22.54 -12.13
N LEU A 106 5.40 -21.48 -11.70
CA LEU A 106 5.13 -20.11 -12.12
C LEU A 106 6.43 -19.46 -12.64
N PRO A 107 6.34 -18.47 -13.54
CA PRO A 107 7.47 -17.65 -13.94
C PRO A 107 8.13 -16.96 -12.73
N LEU A 108 9.45 -16.79 -12.77
CA LEU A 108 10.22 -16.23 -11.66
C LEU A 108 9.75 -14.82 -11.26
N ASP A 109 9.42 -13.98 -12.22
CA ASP A 109 8.93 -12.63 -11.99
C ASP A 109 7.53 -12.60 -11.34
N VAL A 110 6.70 -13.63 -11.56
CA VAL A 110 5.41 -13.83 -10.87
C VAL A 110 5.67 -14.23 -9.41
N ILE A 111 6.59 -15.19 -9.19
CA ILE A 111 6.96 -15.66 -7.84
C ILE A 111 7.54 -14.52 -7.01
N GLU A 112 8.45 -13.75 -7.59
CA GLU A 112 9.04 -12.58 -6.92
C GLU A 112 7.96 -11.58 -6.50
N GLN A 113 7.02 -11.28 -7.39
CA GLN A 113 5.93 -10.35 -7.10
C GLN A 113 4.99 -10.88 -6.01
N ILE A 114 4.67 -12.19 -5.99
CA ILE A 114 3.87 -12.83 -4.93
C ILE A 114 4.56 -12.65 -3.58
N ASN A 115 5.86 -12.95 -3.50
CA ASN A 115 6.63 -12.78 -2.27
C ASN A 115 6.59 -11.33 -1.77
N ILE A 116 6.80 -10.36 -2.68
CA ILE A 116 6.80 -8.93 -2.36
C ILE A 116 5.41 -8.51 -1.87
N GLU A 117 4.35 -8.85 -2.60
CA GLU A 117 2.99 -8.43 -2.24
C GLU A 117 2.57 -8.97 -0.87
N LEU A 118 2.79 -10.25 -0.59
CA LEU A 118 2.43 -10.84 0.69
C LEU A 118 3.26 -10.28 1.86
N LYS A 119 4.57 -10.11 1.68
CA LYS A 119 5.45 -9.59 2.75
C LYS A 119 5.21 -8.13 3.07
N TYR A 120 4.91 -7.33 2.07
CA TYR A 120 4.70 -5.88 2.25
C TYR A 120 3.24 -5.45 2.35
N GLU A 121 2.29 -6.39 2.27
CA GLU A 121 0.84 -6.11 2.29
C GLU A 121 0.42 -5.12 3.37
N GLY A 122 0.82 -5.36 4.61
CA GLY A 122 0.45 -4.49 5.74
C GLY A 122 1.00 -3.07 5.61
N TYR A 123 2.21 -2.92 5.09
CA TYR A 123 2.82 -1.61 4.85
C TYR A 123 2.20 -0.90 3.66
N ILE A 124 1.94 -1.62 2.57
CA ILE A 124 1.28 -1.10 1.37
C ILE A 124 -0.12 -0.59 1.73
N LYS A 125 -0.90 -1.38 2.47
CA LYS A 125 -2.24 -1.00 2.92
C LYS A 125 -2.25 0.27 3.77
N ARG A 126 -1.31 0.40 4.70
CA ARG A 126 -1.16 1.64 5.51
C ARG A 126 -0.85 2.84 4.64
N GLN A 127 0.08 2.70 3.68
CA GLN A 127 0.44 3.80 2.78
C GLN A 127 -0.72 4.18 1.85
N GLN A 128 -1.48 3.19 1.34
CA GLN A 128 -2.70 3.45 0.57
C GLN A 128 -3.75 4.23 1.39
N GLN A 129 -3.95 3.86 2.66
CA GLN A 129 -4.84 4.61 3.56
C GLN A 129 -4.39 6.06 3.75
N GLN A 130 -3.08 6.30 3.86
CA GLN A 130 -2.52 7.66 3.92
C GLN A 130 -2.81 8.43 2.63
N VAL A 131 -2.58 7.82 1.46
CA VAL A 131 -2.88 8.44 0.14
C VAL A 131 -4.34 8.80 0.04
N GLU A 132 -5.25 7.89 0.39
CA GLU A 132 -6.68 8.16 0.34
C GLU A 132 -7.10 9.27 1.34
N HIS A 133 -6.48 9.31 2.51
CA HIS A 133 -6.67 10.42 3.44
C HIS A 133 -6.24 11.76 2.83
N PHE A 134 -5.05 11.82 2.25
CA PHE A 134 -4.56 13.02 1.56
C PHE A 134 -5.49 13.45 0.42
N LYS A 135 -5.94 12.51 -0.41
CA LYS A 135 -6.90 12.83 -1.49
C LYS A 135 -8.21 13.43 -0.96
N LYS A 136 -8.70 12.92 0.20
CA LYS A 136 -9.88 13.51 0.86
C LYS A 136 -9.63 14.94 1.31
N LEU A 137 -8.46 15.22 1.90
CA LEU A 137 -8.09 16.58 2.31
C LEU A 137 -7.95 17.52 1.10
N GLU A 138 -7.36 17.06 -0.02
CA GLU A 138 -7.25 17.84 -1.25
C GLU A 138 -8.62 18.20 -1.85
N ARG A 139 -9.58 17.30 -1.78
CA ARG A 139 -10.95 17.52 -2.27
C ARG A 139 -11.77 18.42 -1.35
N ARG A 140 -11.39 18.54 -0.09
CA ARG A 140 -12.10 19.40 0.87
C ARG A 140 -11.75 20.86 0.63
N GLN A 141 -12.63 21.57 -0.09
CA GLN A 141 -12.45 22.98 -0.39
C GLN A 141 -12.60 23.83 0.85
N ILE A 142 -11.86 24.93 0.88
CA ILE A 142 -11.97 26.00 1.89
C ILE A 142 -12.67 27.16 1.21
N PRO A 143 -13.78 27.68 1.77
CA PRO A 143 -14.44 28.87 1.24
C PRO A 143 -13.47 30.05 1.13
N SER A 144 -13.53 30.79 0.02
CA SER A 144 -12.63 31.93 -0.22
C SER A 144 -12.82 33.09 0.77
N ASP A 145 -14.01 33.19 1.33
CA ASP A 145 -14.44 34.19 2.31
C ASP A 145 -14.23 33.76 3.78
N ILE A 146 -13.59 32.61 4.03
CA ILE A 146 -13.35 32.10 5.38
C ILE A 146 -12.59 33.12 6.23
N ASP A 147 -13.10 33.35 7.42
CA ASP A 147 -12.42 34.16 8.47
C ASP A 147 -11.65 33.27 9.42
N TYR A 148 -10.34 33.16 9.21
CA TYR A 148 -9.48 32.36 10.09
C TYR A 148 -9.31 32.98 11.49
N ASP A 149 -9.59 34.27 11.66
CA ASP A 149 -9.50 34.94 12.96
C ASP A 149 -10.68 34.59 13.86
N ALA A 150 -11.82 34.27 13.27
CA ALA A 150 -13.00 33.78 13.97
C ALA A 150 -12.90 32.31 14.39
N ILE A 151 -11.92 31.54 13.89
CA ILE A 151 -11.76 30.13 14.25
C ILE A 151 -11.05 30.00 15.61
N GLY A 152 -11.80 29.61 16.63
CA GLY A 152 -11.24 29.30 17.94
C GLY A 152 -10.26 28.11 17.88
N ASN A 153 -9.29 28.08 18.82
CA ASN A 153 -8.29 27.01 18.95
C ASN A 153 -7.29 26.85 17.79
N LEU A 154 -7.31 27.71 16.76
CA LEU A 154 -6.19 27.82 15.83
C LEU A 154 -5.02 28.53 16.50
N ARG A 155 -3.80 27.94 16.39
CA ARG A 155 -2.60 28.62 16.89
C ARG A 155 -2.34 29.92 16.11
N ARG A 156 -1.77 30.91 16.80
CA ARG A 156 -1.49 32.23 16.21
C ARG A 156 -0.68 32.14 14.91
N GLU A 157 0.36 31.31 14.91
CA GLU A 157 1.20 31.11 13.71
C GLU A 157 0.40 30.53 12.55
N ALA A 158 -0.37 29.46 12.79
CA ALA A 158 -1.21 28.82 11.76
C ALA A 158 -2.21 29.82 11.19
N ARG A 159 -2.87 30.60 12.04
CA ARG A 159 -3.81 31.66 11.64
C ARG A 159 -3.16 32.70 10.73
N GLN A 160 -1.99 33.21 11.12
CA GLN A 160 -1.23 34.17 10.31
C GLN A 160 -0.87 33.59 8.93
N LYS A 161 -0.39 32.34 8.90
CA LYS A 161 -0.02 31.68 7.64
C LYS A 161 -1.23 31.40 6.74
N LEU A 162 -2.33 30.93 7.31
CA LEU A 162 -3.57 30.67 6.56
C LEU A 162 -4.17 31.97 6.01
N ASN A 163 -4.16 33.05 6.78
CA ASN A 163 -4.60 34.38 6.31
C ASN A 163 -3.71 34.92 5.17
N ALA A 164 -2.39 34.73 5.26
CA ALA A 164 -1.45 35.21 4.25
C ALA A 164 -1.51 34.42 2.94
N ILE A 165 -1.67 33.08 3.01
CA ILE A 165 -1.57 32.18 1.84
C ILE A 165 -2.93 31.91 1.21
N ARG A 166 -4.02 31.94 1.99
CA ARG A 166 -5.39 31.67 1.53
C ARG A 166 -5.50 30.38 0.72
N PRO A 167 -5.19 29.20 1.31
CA PRO A 167 -5.24 27.94 0.60
C PRO A 167 -6.65 27.60 0.13
N ALA A 168 -6.77 27.05 -1.10
CA ALA A 168 -8.06 26.69 -1.68
C ALA A 168 -8.62 25.35 -1.12
N SER A 169 -7.76 24.50 -0.52
CA SER A 169 -8.18 23.22 0.06
C SER A 169 -7.49 22.97 1.38
N VAL A 170 -8.08 22.05 2.18
CA VAL A 170 -7.49 21.62 3.44
C VAL A 170 -6.15 20.89 3.19
N GLY A 171 -6.02 20.17 2.06
CA GLY A 171 -4.76 19.56 1.65
C GLY A 171 -3.67 20.61 1.39
N GLN A 172 -3.98 21.71 0.72
CA GLN A 172 -3.02 22.82 0.57
C GLN A 172 -2.66 23.43 1.93
N ALA A 173 -3.65 23.65 2.81
CA ALA A 173 -3.43 24.15 4.16
C ALA A 173 -2.45 23.26 4.96
N SER A 174 -2.57 21.95 4.84
CA SER A 174 -1.72 20.99 5.58
C SER A 174 -0.24 21.01 5.17
N ARG A 175 0.09 21.53 3.98
CA ARG A 175 1.47 21.66 3.49
C ARG A 175 2.13 22.99 3.82
N ILE A 176 1.39 23.91 4.45
CA ILE A 176 1.94 25.21 4.83
C ILE A 176 2.84 25.04 6.07
N SER A 177 4.10 25.46 5.95
CA SER A 177 5.02 25.47 7.08
C SER A 177 4.47 26.34 8.22
N GLY A 178 4.41 25.80 9.44
CA GLY A 178 3.79 26.45 10.60
C GLY A 178 2.33 26.05 10.87
N VAL A 179 1.68 25.32 9.96
CA VAL A 179 0.36 24.69 10.17
C VAL A 179 0.55 23.23 10.58
N SER A 180 0.10 22.87 11.78
CA SER A 180 0.24 21.51 12.31
C SER A 180 -0.97 20.64 12.03
N PRO A 181 -0.85 19.29 12.18
CA PRO A 181 -2.01 18.40 12.11
C PRO A 181 -3.15 18.75 13.06
N ALA A 182 -2.84 19.31 14.23
CA ALA A 182 -3.85 19.78 15.18
C ALA A 182 -4.64 20.97 14.61
N ASP A 183 -3.96 21.94 13.97
CA ASP A 183 -4.62 23.07 13.32
C ASP A 183 -5.53 22.61 12.16
N ILE A 184 -5.08 21.60 11.41
CA ILE A 184 -5.90 20.98 10.35
C ILE A 184 -7.15 20.31 10.94
N SER A 185 -7.03 19.63 12.07
CA SER A 185 -8.20 19.05 12.76
C SER A 185 -9.20 20.11 13.20
N VAL A 186 -8.73 21.24 13.73
CA VAL A 186 -9.59 22.38 14.09
C VAL A 186 -10.30 22.95 12.86
N LEU A 187 -9.56 23.12 11.76
CA LEU A 187 -10.11 23.60 10.48
C LEU A 187 -11.18 22.64 9.92
N LEU A 188 -10.95 21.34 9.97
CA LEU A 188 -11.92 20.34 9.52
C LEU A 188 -13.21 20.36 10.35
N ILE A 189 -13.10 20.52 11.66
CA ILE A 189 -14.27 20.64 12.56
C ILE A 189 -15.07 21.91 12.21
N TYR A 190 -14.37 23.02 11.98
CA TYR A 190 -15.02 24.27 11.61
C TYR A 190 -15.76 24.16 10.27
N LEU A 191 -15.13 23.56 9.27
CA LEU A 191 -15.73 23.36 7.92
C LEU A 191 -16.80 22.25 7.89
N GLY A 192 -16.92 21.43 8.91
CA GLY A 192 -17.95 20.39 9.05
C GLY A 192 -19.24 20.87 9.74
N LYS A 193 -19.21 22.06 10.30
CA LYS A 193 -20.39 22.75 10.86
C LYS A 193 -21.17 23.41 9.72
#